data_a6da194dbc573f8635612eadbfd69736
#
_entry.id   a6da194dbc573f8635612eadbfd69736
#
_cell.length_a   1.000
_cell.length_b   1.000
_cell.length_c   1.000
_cell.angle_alpha   90.00
_cell.angle_beta   90.00
_cell.angle_gamma   90.00
#
_symmetry.space_group_name_H-M   'P 1'
#
loop_
_entity.id
_entity.type
_entity.pdbx_description
1 polymer ?
#
loop_
_entity_poly.entity_id
_entity_poly.type
_entity_poly.pdbx_seq_one_letter_code
_entity_poly.pdbx_strand_id
1 'polypeptide(L)'
;MMCELLVEGGERLYGELTIQGSKNSVLPILAATLLCADTCVIENCPKLRDVDASVAILRHLGCCTHWEDSALVVDTARMDRAVVPDALMREMRSSVIFLGAILARCKEATICYPGGCELGPRPIDLHLSALSALGAEIRETGGELKCRGGTLLGSDVYLPMPSVGATENALLCACGADGVTTIYNAAREPEIVDLQNFINAMGGNVRGAGGSIITVEGKRALHGGKYRIIADRIVGATYLCAAACCGGEVRLRGVDPRPLSTVSGALSEAGCTVKSGEDDVFLQSDGSLRSIRPVRTAPYPGFPTDAQPVLMAALLKSAGSTVFVENIFENRYRHVDELARMGAEVRVAGRVAVVTGREHLHGARVKCTDLRAGAALVIASLQADGLTRISRIEHIDRGYESIERDLGVLGAHVRREMGT
;
A
#
# COMPACT_ATOMS: atom_id res chain seq x y z
N MET A 1 -14.37 -7.38 -22.59
CA MET A 1 -15.19 -8.03 -21.54
C MET A 1 -14.53 -7.72 -20.21
N MET A 2 -15.28 -7.21 -19.23
CA MET A 2 -14.73 -6.91 -17.91
C MET A 2 -14.82 -8.16 -17.04
N CYS A 3 -13.76 -8.48 -16.29
CA CYS A 3 -13.77 -9.58 -15.34
C CYS A 3 -14.48 -9.16 -14.06
N GLU A 4 -15.31 -10.04 -13.49
CA GLU A 4 -16.00 -9.85 -12.22
C GLU A 4 -15.50 -10.87 -11.20
N LEU A 5 -15.57 -10.53 -9.92
CA LEU A 5 -15.36 -11.45 -8.82
C LEU A 5 -16.72 -11.89 -8.28
N LEU A 6 -16.91 -13.18 -8.19
CA LEU A 6 -18.10 -13.79 -7.60
C LEU A 6 -17.74 -14.33 -6.23
N VAL A 7 -18.47 -13.91 -5.22
CA VAL A 7 -18.29 -14.31 -3.83
C VAL A 7 -19.59 -14.90 -3.32
N GLU A 8 -19.56 -16.14 -2.88
CA GLU A 8 -20.64 -16.80 -2.16
C GLU A 8 -20.31 -16.80 -0.68
N GLY A 9 -21.14 -16.17 0.13
CA GLY A 9 -20.88 -15.99 1.56
C GLY A 9 -21.40 -17.18 2.40
N GLY A 10 -21.06 -17.14 3.70
CA GLY A 10 -21.57 -18.09 4.69
C GLY A 10 -20.57 -19.16 5.13
N GLU A 11 -19.42 -19.28 4.49
CA GLU A 11 -18.40 -20.24 4.86
C GLU A 11 -17.50 -19.73 5.99
N ARG A 12 -17.10 -20.62 6.91
CA ARG A 12 -16.06 -20.35 7.90
C ARG A 12 -14.67 -20.53 7.29
N LEU A 13 -13.72 -19.73 7.73
CA LEU A 13 -12.36 -19.76 7.19
C LEU A 13 -11.40 -20.54 8.10
N TYR A 14 -10.69 -21.50 7.50
CA TYR A 14 -9.72 -22.33 8.22
C TYR A 14 -8.44 -22.49 7.39
N GLY A 15 -7.30 -22.53 8.07
CA GLY A 15 -6.04 -22.87 7.43
C GLY A 15 -4.92 -21.87 7.65
N GLU A 16 -3.91 -21.99 6.81
CA GLU A 16 -2.72 -21.15 6.86
C GLU A 16 -2.49 -20.49 5.51
N LEU A 17 -2.04 -19.23 5.55
CA LEU A 17 -1.73 -18.44 4.37
C LEU A 17 -0.41 -17.71 4.55
N THR A 18 0.51 -17.85 3.60
CA THR A 18 1.72 -17.03 3.55
C THR A 18 1.40 -15.69 2.90
N ILE A 19 1.74 -14.59 3.57
CA ILE A 19 1.43 -13.25 3.10
C ILE A 19 2.41 -12.83 2.00
N GLN A 20 1.87 -12.32 0.89
CA GLN A 20 2.63 -11.75 -0.23
C GLN A 20 3.49 -10.56 0.18
N GLY A 21 4.47 -10.21 -0.65
CA GLY A 21 5.29 -9.02 -0.45
C GLY A 21 4.48 -7.71 -0.45
N SER A 22 4.97 -6.72 0.29
CA SER A 22 4.29 -5.44 0.47
C SER A 22 4.32 -4.59 -0.80
N LYS A 23 3.12 -4.25 -1.28
CA LYS A 23 2.95 -3.27 -2.35
C LYS A 23 3.64 -1.95 -2.06
N ASN A 24 3.39 -1.40 -0.87
CA ASN A 24 3.87 -0.08 -0.50
C ASN A 24 5.38 -0.06 -0.23
N SER A 25 6.00 -1.23 -0.05
CA SER A 25 7.45 -1.39 0.08
C SER A 25 8.12 -1.59 -1.27
N VAL A 26 7.56 -2.44 -2.13
CA VAL A 26 8.18 -2.76 -3.42
C VAL A 26 8.27 -1.56 -4.35
N LEU A 27 7.28 -0.66 -4.37
CA LEU A 27 7.26 0.48 -5.30
C LEU A 27 8.44 1.45 -5.07
N PRO A 28 8.70 1.96 -3.84
CA PRO A 28 9.88 2.79 -3.59
C PRO A 28 11.19 2.03 -3.74
N ILE A 29 11.26 0.72 -3.46
CA ILE A 29 12.45 -0.10 -3.67
C ILE A 29 12.74 -0.26 -5.17
N LEU A 30 11.74 -0.45 -6.02
CA LEU A 30 11.92 -0.46 -7.48
C LEU A 30 12.46 0.88 -7.99
N ALA A 31 11.98 2.00 -7.45
CA ALA A 31 12.57 3.30 -7.76
C ALA A 31 14.02 3.41 -7.25
N ALA A 32 14.32 2.88 -6.06
CA ALA A 32 15.66 2.88 -5.47
C ALA A 32 16.69 2.06 -6.29
N THR A 33 16.26 1.03 -7.06
CA THR A 33 17.18 0.28 -7.93
C THR A 33 17.91 1.18 -8.92
N LEU A 34 17.30 2.29 -9.35
CA LEU A 34 17.93 3.27 -10.25
C LEU A 34 19.22 3.85 -9.67
N LEU A 35 19.39 3.88 -8.35
CA LEU A 35 20.56 4.41 -7.67
C LEU A 35 21.77 3.46 -7.74
N CYS A 36 21.55 2.16 -7.98
CA CYS A 36 22.60 1.13 -7.90
C CYS A 36 23.47 1.04 -9.15
N ALA A 37 22.96 1.44 -10.34
CA ALA A 37 23.65 1.31 -11.64
C ALA A 37 24.13 -0.13 -11.93
N ASP A 38 23.43 -1.13 -11.45
CA ASP A 38 23.80 -2.53 -11.43
C ASP A 38 22.54 -3.41 -11.41
N THR A 39 22.71 -4.72 -11.28
CA THR A 39 21.60 -5.68 -11.22
C THR A 39 21.11 -5.88 -9.79
N CYS A 40 19.83 -5.62 -9.53
CA CYS A 40 19.14 -5.92 -8.28
C CYS A 40 18.16 -7.08 -8.48
N VAL A 41 18.13 -8.03 -7.54
CA VAL A 41 17.16 -9.14 -7.50
C VAL A 41 16.23 -8.92 -6.33
N ILE A 42 14.97 -8.60 -6.64
CA ILE A 42 13.94 -8.27 -5.65
C ILE A 42 13.11 -9.52 -5.37
N GLU A 43 13.42 -10.21 -4.27
CA GLU A 43 12.71 -11.42 -3.82
C GLU A 43 11.40 -11.07 -3.11
N ASN A 44 10.44 -12.00 -3.11
CA ASN A 44 9.08 -11.78 -2.58
C ASN A 44 8.39 -10.57 -3.24
N CYS A 45 8.72 -10.30 -4.50
CA CYS A 45 8.13 -9.20 -5.27
C CYS A 45 6.70 -9.59 -5.68
N PRO A 46 5.66 -8.87 -5.23
CA PRO A 46 4.28 -9.25 -5.55
C PRO A 46 3.95 -8.91 -7.01
N LYS A 47 3.21 -9.81 -7.67
CA LYS A 47 2.75 -9.63 -9.07
C LYS A 47 1.47 -8.80 -9.09
N LEU A 48 1.62 -7.48 -9.06
CA LEU A 48 0.54 -6.50 -8.97
C LEU A 48 0.55 -5.55 -10.17
N ARG A 49 -0.60 -5.03 -10.55
CA ARG A 49 -0.69 -4.00 -11.61
C ARG A 49 0.18 -2.77 -11.35
N ASP A 50 0.32 -2.34 -10.10
CA ASP A 50 1.18 -1.20 -9.76
C ASP A 50 2.68 -1.57 -9.89
N VAL A 51 3.05 -2.84 -9.71
CA VAL A 51 4.41 -3.34 -10.00
C VAL A 51 4.65 -3.37 -11.51
N ASP A 52 3.68 -3.82 -12.31
CA ASP A 52 3.77 -3.80 -13.76
C ASP A 52 3.94 -2.37 -14.29
N ALA A 53 3.22 -1.40 -13.73
CA ALA A 53 3.38 0.02 -14.05
C ALA A 53 4.81 0.52 -13.71
N SER A 54 5.35 0.13 -12.55
CA SER A 54 6.73 0.46 -12.16
C SER A 54 7.76 -0.16 -13.11
N VAL A 55 7.55 -1.42 -13.50
CA VAL A 55 8.38 -2.13 -14.49
C VAL A 55 8.33 -1.42 -15.85
N ALA A 56 7.16 -0.94 -16.28
CA ALA A 56 7.01 -0.17 -17.50
C ALA A 56 7.80 1.15 -17.45
N ILE A 57 7.79 1.85 -16.32
CA ILE A 57 8.61 3.06 -16.10
C ILE A 57 10.10 2.70 -16.19
N LEU A 58 10.56 1.67 -15.47
CA LEU A 58 11.97 1.23 -15.49
C LEU A 58 12.44 0.89 -16.90
N ARG A 59 11.64 0.12 -17.65
CA ARG A 59 11.94 -0.23 -19.04
C ARG A 59 11.99 0.99 -19.95
N HIS A 60 11.07 1.93 -19.76
CA HIS A 60 11.08 3.20 -20.51
C HIS A 60 12.35 4.01 -20.24
N LEU A 61 12.86 3.99 -19.00
CA LEU A 61 14.10 4.67 -18.61
C LEU A 61 15.37 3.96 -19.14
N GLY A 62 15.24 2.82 -19.84
CA GLY A 62 16.36 2.05 -20.42
C GLY A 62 16.85 0.89 -19.57
N CYS A 63 16.14 0.57 -18.46
CA CYS A 63 16.48 -0.57 -17.62
C CYS A 63 15.98 -1.90 -18.21
N CYS A 64 16.71 -3.00 -17.98
CA CYS A 64 16.26 -4.34 -18.31
C CYS A 64 15.58 -4.98 -17.11
N THR A 65 14.43 -5.62 -17.34
CA THR A 65 13.68 -6.31 -16.26
C THR A 65 13.15 -7.65 -16.74
N HIS A 66 13.23 -8.66 -15.89
CA HIS A 66 12.60 -9.97 -16.12
C HIS A 66 12.25 -10.63 -14.79
N TRP A 67 11.33 -11.60 -14.83
CA TRP A 67 10.94 -12.37 -13.68
C TRP A 67 11.75 -13.68 -13.63
N GLU A 68 12.21 -14.03 -12.42
CA GLU A 68 12.75 -15.34 -12.06
C GLU A 68 11.89 -15.89 -10.92
N ASP A 69 10.96 -16.79 -11.24
CA ASP A 69 9.94 -17.31 -10.30
C ASP A 69 9.13 -16.20 -9.61
N SER A 70 9.38 -15.97 -8.32
CA SER A 70 8.77 -14.92 -7.50
C SER A 70 9.67 -13.70 -7.28
N ALA A 71 10.83 -13.66 -7.93
CA ALA A 71 11.75 -12.53 -7.87
C ALA A 71 11.69 -11.70 -9.15
N LEU A 72 11.79 -10.39 -9.02
CA LEU A 72 11.94 -9.47 -10.14
C LEU A 72 13.42 -9.04 -10.22
N VAL A 73 14.05 -9.36 -11.35
CA VAL A 73 15.40 -8.91 -11.66
C VAL A 73 15.32 -7.57 -12.38
N VAL A 74 16.07 -6.59 -11.89
CA VAL A 74 16.14 -5.22 -12.45
C VAL A 74 17.59 -4.85 -12.67
N ASP A 75 18.00 -4.73 -13.93
CA ASP A 75 19.31 -4.21 -14.31
C ASP A 75 19.18 -2.76 -14.78
N THR A 76 19.81 -1.85 -14.06
CA THR A 76 19.76 -0.41 -14.28
C THR A 76 21.07 0.16 -14.87
N ALA A 77 22.06 -0.68 -15.19
CA ALA A 77 23.38 -0.25 -15.69
C ALA A 77 23.28 0.59 -16.98
N ARG A 78 22.28 0.30 -17.83
CA ARG A 78 22.09 0.94 -19.15
C ARG A 78 21.02 2.03 -19.15
N MET A 79 20.59 2.51 -17.99
CA MET A 79 19.61 3.62 -17.92
C MET A 79 20.15 4.84 -18.70
N ASP A 80 19.39 5.32 -19.67
CA ASP A 80 19.77 6.39 -20.60
C ASP A 80 18.76 7.52 -20.71
N ARG A 81 17.63 7.45 -20.00
CA ARG A 81 16.55 8.45 -20.04
C ARG A 81 16.22 8.99 -18.67
N ALA A 82 15.79 10.25 -18.64
CA ALA A 82 15.37 10.97 -17.44
C ALA A 82 13.93 11.54 -17.55
N VAL A 83 13.20 11.13 -18.58
CA VAL A 83 11.82 11.58 -18.86
C VAL A 83 10.86 10.43 -18.71
N VAL A 84 9.81 10.61 -17.90
CA VAL A 84 8.70 9.65 -17.78
C VAL A 84 7.46 10.24 -18.44
N PRO A 85 6.92 9.62 -19.51
CA PRO A 85 5.80 10.16 -20.25
C PRO A 85 4.49 10.12 -19.45
N ASP A 86 3.56 11.03 -19.78
CA ASP A 86 2.27 11.19 -19.13
C ASP A 86 1.47 9.89 -19.00
N ALA A 87 1.45 9.08 -20.05
CA ALA A 87 0.76 7.79 -20.03
C ALA A 87 1.21 6.87 -18.88
N LEU A 88 2.54 6.76 -18.65
CA LEU A 88 3.10 5.95 -17.56
C LEU A 88 2.89 6.61 -16.18
N MET A 89 2.97 7.95 -16.11
CA MET A 89 2.71 8.66 -14.86
C MET A 89 1.27 8.50 -14.37
N ARG A 90 0.31 8.33 -15.28
CA ARG A 90 -1.11 8.16 -14.96
C ARG A 90 -1.52 6.74 -14.56
N GLU A 91 -0.68 5.73 -14.82
CA GLU A 91 -0.98 4.33 -14.49
C GLU A 91 -1.13 4.14 -12.96
N MET A 92 -0.30 4.81 -12.17
CA MET A 92 -0.37 4.75 -10.71
C MET A 92 -0.04 6.09 -10.05
N ARG A 93 -0.68 6.39 -8.92
CA ARG A 93 -0.42 7.63 -8.18
C ARG A 93 1.02 7.71 -7.63
N SER A 94 1.57 6.58 -7.20
CA SER A 94 2.92 6.48 -6.63
C SER A 94 4.05 6.64 -7.65
N SER A 95 3.74 6.81 -8.95
CA SER A 95 4.76 7.06 -9.99
C SER A 95 5.65 8.27 -9.68
N VAL A 96 5.15 9.25 -8.91
CA VAL A 96 5.93 10.42 -8.47
C VAL A 96 7.16 10.05 -7.64
N ILE A 97 7.21 8.86 -7.02
CA ILE A 97 8.35 8.39 -6.21
C ILE A 97 9.61 8.23 -7.06
N PHE A 98 9.46 7.92 -8.35
CA PHE A 98 10.58 7.82 -9.29
C PHE A 98 11.34 9.15 -9.47
N LEU A 99 10.69 10.30 -9.19
CA LEU A 99 11.29 11.62 -9.40
C LEU A 99 12.59 11.81 -8.62
N GLY A 100 12.59 11.46 -7.31
CA GLY A 100 13.78 11.58 -6.46
C GLY A 100 14.93 10.70 -6.93
N ALA A 101 14.64 9.46 -7.31
CA ALA A 101 15.65 8.51 -7.78
C ALA A 101 16.24 8.92 -9.15
N ILE A 102 15.40 9.35 -10.10
CA ILE A 102 15.86 9.84 -11.42
C ILE A 102 16.73 11.07 -11.24
N LEU A 103 16.30 12.02 -10.40
CA LEU A 103 17.04 13.25 -10.14
C LEU A 103 18.40 12.98 -9.48
N ALA A 104 18.46 12.04 -8.53
CA ALA A 104 19.70 11.61 -7.90
C ALA A 104 20.68 11.00 -8.92
N ARG A 105 20.17 10.15 -9.82
CA ARG A 105 20.96 9.42 -10.83
C ARG A 105 21.39 10.30 -11.99
N CYS A 106 20.44 11.02 -12.62
CA CYS A 106 20.64 11.73 -13.90
C CYS A 106 20.92 13.23 -13.73
N LYS A 107 20.73 13.80 -12.53
CA LYS A 107 20.80 15.26 -12.25
C LYS A 107 19.73 16.08 -12.98
N GLU A 108 18.86 15.42 -13.72
CA GLU A 108 17.67 16.00 -14.33
C GLU A 108 16.54 14.97 -14.32
N ALA A 109 15.31 15.42 -14.31
CA ALA A 109 14.12 14.59 -14.43
C ALA A 109 12.98 15.41 -15.02
N THR A 110 12.22 14.81 -15.93
CA THR A 110 10.95 15.38 -16.40
C THR A 110 9.85 14.37 -16.19
N ILE A 111 8.80 14.77 -15.48
CA ILE A 111 7.61 13.96 -15.25
C ILE A 111 6.36 14.81 -15.48
N CYS A 112 5.24 14.18 -15.79
CA CYS A 112 3.92 14.82 -15.70
C CYS A 112 3.33 14.64 -14.29
N TYR A 113 2.28 15.38 -13.95
CA TYR A 113 1.54 15.14 -12.71
C TYR A 113 1.00 13.71 -12.69
N PRO A 114 1.18 12.97 -11.58
CA PRO A 114 0.68 11.61 -11.48
C PRO A 114 -0.84 11.58 -11.58
N GLY A 115 -1.39 10.47 -12.06
CA GLY A 115 -2.82 10.27 -12.26
C GLY A 115 -3.66 10.60 -11.04
N GLY A 116 -4.91 10.97 -11.26
CA GLY A 116 -5.88 11.29 -10.21
C GLY A 116 -6.09 10.12 -9.24
N CYS A 117 -6.50 10.43 -8.03
CA CYS A 117 -6.90 9.46 -7.03
C CYS A 117 -8.36 9.70 -6.67
N GLU A 118 -9.17 8.65 -6.68
CA GLU A 118 -10.59 8.74 -6.30
C GLU A 118 -10.79 9.08 -4.81
N LEU A 119 -9.74 8.96 -3.99
CA LEU A 119 -9.74 9.26 -2.56
C LEU A 119 -9.66 10.77 -2.22
N GLY A 120 -9.64 11.64 -3.23
CA GLY A 120 -9.55 13.10 -3.07
C GLY A 120 -8.23 13.71 -3.57
N PRO A 121 -8.07 15.02 -3.43
CA PRO A 121 -6.85 15.73 -3.81
C PRO A 121 -5.63 15.15 -3.07
N ARG A 122 -4.58 14.89 -3.81
CA ARG A 122 -3.29 14.43 -3.27
C ARG A 122 -2.19 15.29 -3.89
N PRO A 123 -2.02 16.51 -3.41
CA PRO A 123 -0.98 17.39 -3.90
C PRO A 123 0.40 16.74 -3.70
N ILE A 124 1.34 17.09 -4.57
CA ILE A 124 2.74 16.61 -4.51
C ILE A 124 3.69 17.72 -4.02
N ASP A 125 3.13 18.78 -3.46
CA ASP A 125 3.85 19.94 -2.94
C ASP A 125 4.93 19.56 -1.92
N LEU A 126 4.63 18.60 -1.02
CA LEU A 126 5.61 18.10 -0.05
C LEU A 126 6.80 17.38 -0.72
N HIS A 127 6.54 16.65 -1.80
CA HIS A 127 7.60 16.03 -2.60
C HIS A 127 8.49 17.11 -3.22
N LEU A 128 7.89 18.10 -3.88
CA LEU A 128 8.61 19.16 -4.56
C LEU A 128 9.40 20.03 -3.57
N SER A 129 8.80 20.35 -2.42
CA SER A 129 9.46 21.10 -1.35
C SER A 129 10.69 20.36 -0.82
N ALA A 130 10.58 19.04 -0.59
CA ALA A 130 11.70 18.22 -0.11
C ALA A 130 12.85 18.17 -1.13
N LEU A 131 12.53 18.02 -2.43
CA LEU A 131 13.55 18.02 -3.49
C LEU A 131 14.20 19.40 -3.66
N SER A 132 13.43 20.48 -3.54
CA SER A 132 13.96 21.85 -3.60
C SER A 132 14.89 22.15 -2.42
N ALA A 133 14.63 21.63 -1.22
CA ALA A 133 15.51 21.74 -0.07
C ALA A 133 16.88 21.09 -0.30
N LEU A 134 16.95 20.07 -1.16
CA LEU A 134 18.19 19.42 -1.60
C LEU A 134 18.89 20.13 -2.78
N GLY A 135 18.36 21.29 -3.22
CA GLY A 135 18.94 22.11 -4.28
C GLY A 135 18.39 21.81 -5.69
N ALA A 136 17.28 21.07 -5.81
CA ALA A 136 16.63 20.86 -7.09
C ALA A 136 15.89 22.14 -7.55
N GLU A 137 16.17 22.60 -8.77
CA GLU A 137 15.38 23.61 -9.47
C GLU A 137 14.18 22.93 -10.13
N ILE A 138 12.98 23.34 -9.77
CA ILE A 138 11.74 22.76 -10.29
C ILE A 138 10.98 23.83 -11.07
N ARG A 139 10.64 23.52 -12.32
CA ARG A 139 9.85 24.39 -13.20
C ARG A 139 8.66 23.63 -13.73
N GLU A 140 7.49 24.23 -13.60
CA GLU A 140 6.27 23.72 -14.21
C GLU A 140 6.03 24.41 -15.55
N THR A 141 5.88 23.61 -16.62
CA THR A 141 5.63 24.11 -17.96
C THR A 141 4.76 23.13 -18.73
N GLY A 142 3.56 23.58 -19.13
CA GLY A 142 2.67 22.78 -19.98
C GLY A 142 2.17 21.47 -19.32
N GLY A 143 2.05 21.44 -18.00
CA GLY A 143 1.65 20.24 -17.24
C GLY A 143 2.79 19.25 -16.98
N GLU A 144 4.00 19.59 -17.38
CA GLU A 144 5.22 18.85 -17.06
C GLU A 144 5.97 19.54 -15.90
N LEU A 145 6.54 18.72 -15.03
CA LEU A 145 7.49 19.12 -14.00
C LEU A 145 8.90 18.84 -14.51
N LYS A 146 9.65 19.89 -14.79
CA LYS A 146 11.06 19.84 -15.21
C LYS A 146 11.94 20.14 -14.02
N CYS A 147 12.65 19.11 -13.55
CA CYS A 147 13.52 19.21 -12.39
C CYS A 147 14.97 19.15 -12.84
N ARG A 148 15.80 20.05 -12.33
CA ARG A 148 17.26 20.06 -12.53
C ARG A 148 17.94 20.06 -11.18
N GLY A 149 18.79 19.07 -10.94
CA GLY A 149 19.55 18.92 -9.71
C GLY A 149 21.03 19.20 -9.97
N GLY A 150 21.39 20.38 -10.45
CA GLY A 150 22.79 20.75 -10.79
C GLY A 150 23.80 20.17 -9.78
N THR A 151 23.93 20.77 -8.62
CA THR A 151 24.63 20.15 -7.47
C THR A 151 23.60 19.93 -6.36
N LEU A 152 23.17 18.66 -6.19
CA LEU A 152 22.36 18.28 -5.04
C LEU A 152 23.24 18.28 -3.80
N LEU A 153 22.81 18.97 -2.75
CA LEU A 153 23.56 19.11 -1.49
C LEU A 153 22.76 18.54 -0.33
N GLY A 154 23.46 17.87 0.59
CA GLY A 154 22.89 17.46 1.86
C GLY A 154 22.35 18.66 2.63
N SER A 155 21.16 18.55 3.17
CA SER A 155 20.42 19.64 3.80
C SER A 155 19.43 19.11 4.83
N ASP A 156 18.94 20.00 5.68
CA ASP A 156 17.81 19.72 6.56
C ASP A 156 16.49 19.86 5.79
N VAL A 157 15.74 18.78 5.72
CA VAL A 157 14.42 18.69 5.05
C VAL A 157 13.35 18.61 6.12
N TYR A 158 12.50 19.62 6.22
CA TYR A 158 11.40 19.67 7.20
C TYR A 158 10.07 19.37 6.52
N LEU A 159 9.43 18.25 6.92
CA LEU A 159 8.09 17.93 6.46
C LEU A 159 7.06 18.49 7.44
N PRO A 160 6.10 19.33 7.02
CA PRO A 160 5.09 19.91 7.92
C PRO A 160 4.16 18.86 8.53
N MET A 161 4.04 17.71 7.84
CA MET A 161 3.33 16.54 8.31
C MET A 161 4.01 15.27 7.82
N PRO A 162 3.89 14.11 8.54
CA PRO A 162 4.42 12.86 8.07
C PRO A 162 3.75 12.47 6.74
N SER A 163 4.55 12.40 5.68
CA SER A 163 4.11 11.98 4.34
C SER A 163 5.01 10.86 3.85
N VAL A 164 4.43 9.67 3.64
CA VAL A 164 5.16 8.49 3.16
C VAL A 164 5.89 8.81 1.86
N GLY A 165 5.15 9.23 0.83
CA GLY A 165 5.75 9.48 -0.49
C GLY A 165 6.77 10.63 -0.50
N ALA A 166 6.56 11.71 0.28
CA ALA A 166 7.54 12.79 0.38
C ALA A 166 8.81 12.34 1.11
N THR A 167 8.67 11.50 2.16
CA THR A 167 9.81 10.90 2.85
C THR A 167 10.60 9.98 1.90
N GLU A 168 9.93 9.14 1.12
CA GLU A 168 10.55 8.26 0.12
C GLU A 168 11.33 9.06 -0.93
N ASN A 169 10.71 10.08 -1.51
CA ASN A 169 11.36 10.93 -2.51
C ASN A 169 12.56 11.71 -1.96
N ALA A 170 12.42 12.29 -0.75
CA ALA A 170 13.52 12.97 -0.08
C ALA A 170 14.70 12.03 0.16
N LEU A 171 14.41 10.81 0.66
CA LEU A 171 15.41 9.78 0.94
C LEU A 171 16.13 9.35 -0.32
N LEU A 172 15.39 9.04 -1.40
CA LEU A 172 15.96 8.63 -2.69
C LEU A 172 16.82 9.73 -3.32
N CYS A 173 16.35 10.98 -3.29
CA CYS A 173 17.11 12.11 -3.81
C CYS A 173 18.37 12.39 -2.97
N ALA A 174 18.28 12.28 -1.64
CA ALA A 174 19.39 12.50 -0.71
C ALA A 174 20.54 11.51 -0.93
N CYS A 175 20.26 10.29 -1.39
CA CYS A 175 21.32 9.33 -1.77
C CYS A 175 22.24 9.86 -2.88
N GLY A 176 21.77 10.76 -3.74
CA GLY A 176 22.57 11.40 -4.80
C GLY A 176 23.12 12.78 -4.44
N ALA A 177 22.84 13.30 -3.23
CA ALA A 177 23.29 14.59 -2.75
C ALA A 177 24.72 14.51 -2.17
N ASP A 178 25.43 15.65 -2.14
CA ASP A 178 26.76 15.75 -1.53
C ASP A 178 26.63 16.12 -0.05
N GLY A 179 27.15 15.29 0.83
CA GLY A 179 27.08 15.48 2.28
C GLY A 179 25.97 14.70 2.96
N VAL A 180 25.51 15.20 4.09
CA VAL A 180 24.49 14.55 4.94
C VAL A 180 23.18 15.29 4.85
N THR A 181 22.09 14.54 4.64
CA THR A 181 20.72 15.07 4.69
C THR A 181 20.05 14.59 5.96
N THR A 182 19.34 15.49 6.65
CA THR A 182 18.46 15.12 7.77
C THR A 182 17.01 15.43 7.41
N ILE A 183 16.16 14.40 7.44
CA ILE A 183 14.73 14.55 7.18
C ILE A 183 14.00 14.56 8.51
N TYR A 184 13.38 15.69 8.85
CA TYR A 184 12.60 15.90 10.07
C TYR A 184 11.12 15.65 9.82
N ASN A 185 10.45 15.11 10.83
CA ASN A 185 9.04 14.71 10.78
C ASN A 185 8.75 13.70 9.66
N ALA A 186 9.71 12.79 9.42
CA ALA A 186 9.61 11.71 8.44
C ALA A 186 8.45 10.76 8.79
N ALA A 187 7.91 10.12 7.77
CA ALA A 187 6.98 9.00 7.93
C ALA A 187 7.70 7.82 8.61
N ARG A 188 6.95 7.06 9.44
CA ARG A 188 7.51 6.01 10.30
C ARG A 188 7.09 4.61 9.89
N GLU A 189 6.34 4.49 8.81
CA GLU A 189 5.77 3.25 8.30
C GLU A 189 6.86 2.19 8.10
N PRO A 190 6.56 0.90 8.33
CA PRO A 190 7.50 -0.20 8.12
C PRO A 190 8.11 -0.22 6.71
N GLU A 191 7.38 0.28 5.74
CA GLU A 191 7.80 0.39 4.35
C GLU A 191 8.97 1.39 4.16
N ILE A 192 9.05 2.43 5.01
CA ILE A 192 10.20 3.35 5.05
C ILE A 192 11.43 2.67 5.67
N VAL A 193 11.20 1.83 6.69
CA VAL A 193 12.29 1.02 7.28
C VAL A 193 12.83 0.03 6.25
N ASP A 194 11.95 -0.59 5.47
CA ASP A 194 12.33 -1.54 4.41
C ASP A 194 13.14 -0.85 3.30
N LEU A 195 12.73 0.36 2.88
CA LEU A 195 13.49 1.17 1.93
C LEU A 195 14.89 1.53 2.47
N GLN A 196 15.01 1.93 3.75
CA GLN A 196 16.32 2.13 4.40
C GLN A 196 17.17 0.87 4.35
N ASN A 197 16.59 -0.28 4.70
CA ASN A 197 17.30 -1.55 4.74
C ASN A 197 17.77 -1.96 3.34
N PHE A 198 16.94 -1.77 2.31
CA PHE A 198 17.34 -2.00 0.92
C PHE A 198 18.56 -1.13 0.55
N ILE A 199 18.48 0.19 0.77
CA ILE A 199 19.57 1.11 0.41
C ILE A 199 20.86 0.74 1.16
N ASN A 200 20.76 0.40 2.45
CA ASN A 200 21.91 0.00 3.25
C ASN A 200 22.49 -1.34 2.79
N ALA A 201 21.65 -2.31 2.40
CA ALA A 201 22.09 -3.58 1.83
C ALA A 201 22.85 -3.39 0.51
N MET A 202 22.53 -2.33 -0.25
CA MET A 202 23.20 -1.96 -1.50
C MET A 202 24.42 -1.02 -1.27
N GLY A 203 24.88 -0.85 -0.04
CA GLY A 203 26.08 -0.06 0.30
C GLY A 203 25.83 1.39 0.70
N GLY A 204 24.58 1.81 0.84
CA GLY A 204 24.20 3.13 1.34
C GLY A 204 24.40 3.29 2.85
N ASN A 205 24.11 4.48 3.37
CA ASN A 205 24.12 4.75 4.79
C ASN A 205 22.92 5.65 5.15
N VAL A 206 21.82 4.99 5.47
CA VAL A 206 20.56 5.61 5.93
C VAL A 206 20.29 5.13 7.35
N ARG A 207 19.91 6.04 8.25
CA ARG A 207 19.65 5.73 9.66
C ARG A 207 18.40 6.47 10.14
N GLY A 208 17.70 5.87 11.10
CA GLY A 208 16.60 6.52 11.81
C GLY A 208 15.22 6.23 11.25
N ALA A 209 15.07 5.45 10.15
CA ALA A 209 13.76 5.03 9.66
C ALA A 209 12.96 4.27 10.74
N GLY A 210 11.64 4.49 10.78
CA GLY A 210 10.79 4.09 11.90
C GLY A 210 10.69 5.14 13.01
N GLY A 211 11.63 6.08 13.08
CA GLY A 211 11.58 7.30 13.88
C GLY A 211 11.08 8.51 13.08
N SER A 212 11.02 9.68 13.73
CA SER A 212 10.62 10.94 13.09
C SER A 212 11.78 11.69 12.42
N ILE A 213 13.00 11.22 12.59
CA ILE A 213 14.21 11.84 12.03
C ILE A 213 14.98 10.76 11.30
N ILE A 214 15.26 10.99 10.00
CA ILE A 214 16.06 10.10 9.17
C ILE A 214 17.28 10.87 8.68
N THR A 215 18.46 10.25 8.76
CA THR A 215 19.70 10.79 8.20
C THR A 215 20.18 9.94 7.04
N VAL A 216 20.64 10.59 5.97
CA VAL A 216 21.14 9.98 4.75
C VAL A 216 22.52 10.56 4.46
N GLU A 217 23.54 9.71 4.38
CA GLU A 217 24.85 10.06 3.85
C GLU A 217 24.85 9.84 2.34
N GLY A 218 24.86 10.93 1.57
CA GLY A 218 24.73 10.87 0.12
C GLY A 218 26.03 10.51 -0.61
N LYS A 219 25.95 10.39 -1.93
CA LYS A 219 27.06 10.05 -2.85
C LYS A 219 27.86 8.80 -2.49
N ARG A 220 27.27 7.86 -1.78
CA ARG A 220 27.88 6.55 -1.62
C ARG A 220 27.70 5.73 -2.89
N ALA A 221 28.74 4.97 -3.26
CA ALA A 221 28.64 4.05 -4.38
C ALA A 221 27.72 2.90 -4.01
N LEU A 222 26.51 2.88 -4.61
CA LEU A 222 25.59 1.78 -4.43
C LEU A 222 25.85 0.70 -5.49
N HIS A 223 25.70 -0.55 -5.11
CA HIS A 223 25.86 -1.73 -5.96
C HIS A 223 24.56 -2.52 -6.05
N GLY A 224 24.45 -3.44 -6.98
CA GLY A 224 23.38 -4.40 -7.08
C GLY A 224 23.49 -5.51 -6.02
N GLY A 225 22.44 -6.32 -5.92
CA GLY A 225 22.41 -7.43 -4.97
C GLY A 225 21.00 -8.02 -4.84
N LYS A 226 20.87 -8.98 -3.93
CA LYS A 226 19.57 -9.59 -3.60
C LYS A 226 18.95 -8.93 -2.40
N TYR A 227 17.64 -8.69 -2.47
CA TYR A 227 16.89 -8.14 -1.35
C TYR A 227 15.47 -8.73 -1.30
N ARG A 228 15.02 -9.11 -0.11
CA ARG A 228 13.69 -9.67 0.12
C ARG A 228 12.77 -8.60 0.69
N ILE A 229 11.67 -8.31 0.00
CA ILE A 229 10.61 -7.38 0.42
C ILE A 229 9.89 -7.92 1.65
N ILE A 230 9.55 -7.05 2.60
CA ILE A 230 8.69 -7.40 3.75
C ILE A 230 7.30 -7.82 3.30
N ALA A 231 6.61 -8.60 4.12
CA ALA A 231 5.22 -8.98 3.87
C ALA A 231 4.26 -7.77 3.97
N ASP A 232 3.16 -7.81 3.19
CA ASP A 232 2.16 -6.75 3.17
C ASP A 232 1.23 -6.82 4.39
N ARG A 233 1.45 -5.91 5.36
CA ARG A 233 0.63 -5.80 6.57
C ARG A 233 -0.84 -5.48 6.28
N ILE A 234 -1.17 -4.83 5.17
CA ILE A 234 -2.57 -4.49 4.83
C ILE A 234 -3.28 -5.70 4.22
N VAL A 235 -2.58 -6.51 3.44
CA VAL A 235 -3.07 -7.82 2.98
C VAL A 235 -3.30 -8.73 4.18
N GLY A 236 -2.33 -8.78 5.14
CA GLY A 236 -2.49 -9.49 6.40
C GLY A 236 -3.72 -9.02 7.20
N ALA A 237 -3.88 -7.70 7.36
CA ALA A 237 -5.06 -7.12 8.01
C ALA A 237 -6.37 -7.53 7.32
N THR A 238 -6.39 -7.62 5.99
CA THR A 238 -7.57 -8.02 5.22
C THR A 238 -7.99 -9.44 5.54
N TYR A 239 -7.05 -10.39 5.55
CA TYR A 239 -7.37 -11.79 5.85
C TYR A 239 -7.70 -12.04 7.33
N LEU A 240 -7.10 -11.26 8.27
CA LEU A 240 -7.54 -11.28 9.66
C LEU A 240 -8.98 -10.78 9.80
N CYS A 241 -9.36 -9.70 9.10
CA CYS A 241 -10.72 -9.19 9.08
C CYS A 241 -11.71 -10.20 8.46
N ALA A 242 -11.32 -10.91 7.38
CA ALA A 242 -12.11 -11.98 6.78
C ALA A 242 -12.38 -13.10 7.78
N ALA A 243 -11.32 -13.64 8.41
CA ALA A 243 -11.45 -14.70 9.40
C ALA A 243 -12.26 -14.28 10.63
N ALA A 244 -12.14 -13.02 11.04
CA ALA A 244 -12.87 -12.49 12.17
C ALA A 244 -14.40 -12.51 11.95
N CYS A 245 -14.87 -12.02 10.81
CA CYS A 245 -16.32 -11.92 10.54
C CYS A 245 -16.95 -13.23 10.02
N CYS A 246 -16.18 -14.08 9.34
CA CYS A 246 -16.67 -15.39 8.89
C CYS A 246 -16.63 -16.46 9.99
N GLY A 247 -15.80 -16.25 11.01
CA GLY A 247 -15.47 -17.28 11.99
C GLY A 247 -14.48 -18.32 11.45
N GLY A 248 -13.93 -19.11 12.36
CA GLY A 248 -12.94 -20.15 12.03
C GLY A 248 -11.58 -19.88 12.68
N GLU A 249 -10.53 -20.49 12.11
CA GLU A 249 -9.17 -20.40 12.62
C GLU A 249 -8.20 -20.20 11.47
N VAL A 250 -7.51 -19.07 11.45
CA VAL A 250 -6.58 -18.71 10.39
C VAL A 250 -5.22 -18.34 10.96
N ARG A 251 -4.17 -18.86 10.35
CA ARG A 251 -2.78 -18.49 10.64
C ARG A 251 -2.16 -17.81 9.42
N LEU A 252 -1.69 -16.59 9.59
CA LEU A 252 -0.92 -15.85 8.59
C LEU A 252 0.55 -16.02 8.87
N ARG A 253 1.32 -16.51 7.89
CA ARG A 253 2.75 -16.79 7.99
C ARG A 253 3.59 -15.79 7.21
N GLY A 254 4.85 -15.64 7.62
CA GLY A 254 5.84 -14.79 6.97
C GLY A 254 5.54 -13.31 7.13
N VAL A 255 4.79 -12.93 8.16
CA VAL A 255 4.41 -11.53 8.43
C VAL A 255 4.83 -11.11 9.85
N ASP A 256 5.54 -9.99 9.95
CA ASP A 256 5.84 -9.37 11.25
C ASP A 256 4.53 -8.94 11.94
N PRO A 257 4.22 -9.44 13.15
CA PRO A 257 2.98 -9.09 13.85
C PRO A 257 2.94 -7.65 14.36
N ARG A 258 4.11 -7.01 14.56
CA ARG A 258 4.19 -5.65 15.14
C ARG A 258 3.43 -4.60 14.34
N PRO A 259 3.55 -4.52 13.00
CA PRO A 259 2.77 -3.59 12.19
C PRO A 259 1.26 -3.89 12.13
N LEU A 260 0.84 -5.10 12.51
CA LEU A 260 -0.55 -5.51 12.58
C LEU A 260 -1.19 -5.24 13.96
N SER A 261 -0.44 -4.79 14.95
CA SER A 261 -0.87 -4.69 16.36
C SER A 261 -2.15 -3.88 16.57
N THR A 262 -2.35 -2.77 15.83
CA THR A 262 -3.56 -1.95 15.94
C THR A 262 -4.80 -2.67 15.41
N VAL A 263 -4.68 -3.43 14.32
CA VAL A 263 -5.76 -4.23 13.75
C VAL A 263 -6.04 -5.44 14.64
N SER A 264 -5.00 -6.16 15.07
CA SER A 264 -5.09 -7.28 16.00
C SER A 264 -5.77 -6.88 17.32
N GLY A 265 -5.41 -5.71 17.85
CA GLY A 265 -6.04 -5.14 19.04
C GLY A 265 -7.54 -4.84 18.85
N ALA A 266 -7.90 -4.25 17.69
CA ALA A 266 -9.30 -3.98 17.35
C ALA A 266 -10.11 -5.28 17.20
N LEU A 267 -9.56 -6.30 16.55
CA LEU A 267 -10.20 -7.61 16.40
C LEU A 267 -10.32 -8.36 17.74
N SER A 268 -9.32 -8.25 18.63
CA SER A 268 -9.40 -8.79 19.98
C SER A 268 -10.49 -8.09 20.79
N GLU A 269 -10.62 -6.76 20.69
CA GLU A 269 -11.71 -6.00 21.32
C GLU A 269 -13.08 -6.41 20.75
N ALA A 270 -13.14 -6.74 19.44
CA ALA A 270 -14.36 -7.23 18.81
C ALA A 270 -14.76 -8.66 19.23
N GLY A 271 -13.92 -9.39 19.95
CA GLY A 271 -14.22 -10.72 20.49
C GLY A 271 -13.36 -11.85 19.93
N CYS A 272 -12.42 -11.58 19.03
CA CYS A 272 -11.54 -12.59 18.50
C CYS A 272 -10.39 -12.93 19.47
N THR A 273 -9.91 -14.18 19.42
CA THR A 273 -8.64 -14.57 20.02
C THR A 273 -7.53 -14.36 18.98
N VAL A 274 -6.61 -13.42 19.26
CA VAL A 274 -5.47 -13.15 18.39
C VAL A 274 -4.18 -13.46 19.12
N LYS A 275 -3.29 -14.25 18.50
CA LYS A 275 -1.97 -14.61 19.05
C LYS A 275 -0.90 -14.27 18.04
N SER A 276 0.15 -13.59 18.48
CA SER A 276 1.31 -13.22 17.68
C SER A 276 2.48 -14.16 17.99
N GLY A 277 3.08 -14.73 16.95
CA GLY A 277 4.36 -15.44 17.03
C GLY A 277 5.52 -14.51 16.69
N GLU A 278 6.62 -15.05 16.22
CA GLU A 278 7.79 -14.29 15.78
C GLU A 278 7.57 -13.69 14.37
N ASP A 279 7.08 -14.52 13.43
CA ASP A 279 6.82 -14.17 12.03
C ASP A 279 5.43 -14.66 11.56
N ASP A 280 4.49 -14.80 12.50
CA ASP A 280 3.13 -15.22 12.21
C ASP A 280 2.09 -14.57 13.14
N VAL A 281 0.85 -14.55 12.66
CA VAL A 281 -0.33 -14.14 13.45
C VAL A 281 -1.41 -15.20 13.31
N PHE A 282 -1.90 -15.68 14.44
CA PHE A 282 -3.04 -16.60 14.52
C PHE A 282 -4.27 -15.85 15.01
N LEU A 283 -5.41 -16.08 14.34
CA LEU A 283 -6.72 -15.57 14.75
C LEU A 283 -7.73 -16.72 14.82
N GLN A 284 -8.51 -16.74 15.89
CA GLN A 284 -9.68 -17.59 16.07
C GLN A 284 -10.90 -16.73 16.36
N SER A 285 -12.02 -17.01 15.72
CA SER A 285 -13.30 -16.33 15.89
C SER A 285 -14.45 -17.31 15.76
N ASP A 286 -15.54 -17.05 16.48
CA ASP A 286 -16.82 -17.76 16.27
C ASP A 286 -17.71 -17.08 15.21
N GLY A 287 -17.28 -15.92 14.67
CA GLY A 287 -18.00 -15.09 13.71
C GLY A 287 -18.94 -14.06 14.36
N SER A 288 -19.12 -14.11 15.69
CA SER A 288 -20.00 -13.22 16.42
C SER A 288 -19.23 -12.02 16.98
N LEU A 289 -19.07 -10.98 16.16
CA LEU A 289 -18.34 -9.80 16.58
C LEU A 289 -19.22 -8.82 17.37
N ARG A 290 -18.59 -8.04 18.24
CA ARG A 290 -19.21 -6.92 18.94
C ARG A 290 -18.60 -5.59 18.50
N SER A 291 -19.32 -4.50 18.74
CA SER A 291 -18.84 -3.14 18.55
C SER A 291 -17.59 -2.87 19.38
N ILE A 292 -16.72 -2.00 18.88
CA ILE A 292 -15.47 -1.63 19.51
C ILE A 292 -15.40 -0.12 19.74
N ARG A 293 -14.42 0.32 20.50
CA ARG A 293 -14.13 1.75 20.71
C ARG A 293 -13.92 2.47 19.37
N PRO A 294 -14.15 3.79 19.31
CA PRO A 294 -13.97 4.56 18.07
C PRO A 294 -12.60 4.35 17.44
N VAL A 295 -12.58 3.94 16.18
CA VAL A 295 -11.36 3.76 15.36
C VAL A 295 -11.03 5.09 14.70
N ARG A 296 -9.82 5.60 14.94
CA ARG A 296 -9.31 6.84 14.33
C ARG A 296 -8.09 6.54 13.51
N THR A 297 -8.15 6.84 12.22
CA THR A 297 -6.96 6.70 11.36
C THR A 297 -5.92 7.75 11.69
N ALA A 298 -4.66 7.35 11.70
CA ALA A 298 -3.51 8.20 11.96
C ALA A 298 -2.25 7.64 11.28
N PRO A 299 -1.22 8.49 11.04
CA PRO A 299 0.09 8.01 10.62
C PRO A 299 0.63 6.93 11.57
N TYR A 300 1.45 6.04 11.05
CA TYR A 300 2.05 4.95 11.84
C TYR A 300 2.80 5.49 13.09
N PRO A 301 2.65 4.85 14.27
CA PRO A 301 2.01 3.56 14.54
C PRO A 301 0.50 3.63 14.86
N GLY A 302 -0.21 4.68 14.46
CA GLY A 302 -1.65 4.76 14.59
C GLY A 302 -2.39 3.76 13.69
N PHE A 303 -3.73 3.76 13.76
CA PHE A 303 -4.54 2.86 12.94
C PHE A 303 -4.42 3.22 11.45
N PRO A 304 -3.99 2.28 10.58
CA PRO A 304 -3.73 2.58 9.18
C PRO A 304 -5.03 2.84 8.40
N THR A 305 -5.08 3.96 7.65
CA THR A 305 -6.21 4.29 6.79
C THR A 305 -6.52 3.19 5.77
N ASP A 306 -5.51 2.43 5.35
CA ASP A 306 -5.68 1.33 4.38
C ASP A 306 -6.37 0.09 4.97
N ALA A 307 -6.30 -0.13 6.28
CA ALA A 307 -7.01 -1.22 6.96
C ALA A 307 -8.42 -0.80 7.45
N GLN A 308 -8.72 0.49 7.47
CA GLN A 308 -10.01 1.00 7.96
C GLN A 308 -11.20 0.44 7.18
N PRO A 309 -11.22 0.38 5.81
CA PRO A 309 -12.38 -0.14 5.07
C PRO A 309 -12.63 -1.63 5.33
N VAL A 310 -11.58 -2.45 5.45
CA VAL A 310 -11.73 -3.90 5.68
C VAL A 310 -12.18 -4.20 7.11
N LEU A 311 -11.71 -3.44 8.13
CA LEU A 311 -12.22 -3.55 9.48
C LEU A 311 -13.68 -3.08 9.57
N MET A 312 -14.04 -1.98 8.89
CA MET A 312 -15.42 -1.51 8.79
C MET A 312 -16.31 -2.61 8.20
N ALA A 313 -15.89 -3.24 7.11
CA ALA A 313 -16.64 -4.32 6.49
C ALA A 313 -16.79 -5.53 7.41
N ALA A 314 -15.77 -5.91 8.16
CA ALA A 314 -15.85 -7.02 9.12
C ALA A 314 -16.88 -6.76 10.22
N LEU A 315 -17.10 -5.51 10.61
CA LEU A 315 -18.02 -5.13 11.70
C LEU A 315 -19.47 -4.87 11.23
N LEU A 316 -19.82 -5.12 9.98
CA LEU A 316 -21.18 -4.86 9.45
C LEU A 316 -22.26 -5.73 10.11
N LYS A 317 -21.89 -6.88 10.70
CA LYS A 317 -22.81 -7.77 11.46
C LYS A 317 -22.51 -7.77 12.95
N SER A 318 -21.65 -6.86 13.46
CA SER A 318 -21.28 -6.81 14.88
C SER A 318 -22.46 -6.37 15.77
N ALA A 319 -22.53 -6.91 17.00
CA ALA A 319 -23.51 -6.43 17.97
C ALA A 319 -23.17 -5.00 18.41
N GLY A 320 -24.09 -4.06 18.16
CA GLY A 320 -23.95 -2.63 18.53
C GLY A 320 -23.44 -1.75 17.37
N SER A 321 -22.87 -0.59 17.71
CA SER A 321 -22.41 0.40 16.75
C SER A 321 -20.95 0.79 16.99
N THR A 322 -20.19 0.90 15.91
CA THR A 322 -18.79 1.35 15.91
C THR A 322 -18.62 2.64 15.14
N VAL A 323 -17.86 3.57 15.70
CA VAL A 323 -17.55 4.86 15.07
C VAL A 323 -16.17 4.81 14.43
N PHE A 324 -16.08 5.24 13.18
CA PHE A 324 -14.83 5.41 12.44
C PHE A 324 -14.60 6.89 12.16
N VAL A 325 -13.38 7.37 12.39
CA VAL A 325 -12.96 8.75 12.09
C VAL A 325 -11.77 8.69 11.14
N GLU A 326 -11.95 9.16 9.91
CA GLU A 326 -10.93 9.17 8.88
C GLU A 326 -10.20 10.52 8.86
N ASN A 327 -8.93 10.52 9.27
CA ASN A 327 -8.13 11.73 9.37
C ASN A 327 -7.15 11.93 8.21
N ILE A 328 -6.97 10.91 7.35
CA ILE A 328 -5.94 10.93 6.29
C ILE A 328 -6.56 11.33 4.95
N PHE A 329 -7.67 10.69 4.54
CA PHE A 329 -8.28 10.92 3.22
C PHE A 329 -9.70 11.46 3.32
N GLU A 330 -10.04 12.43 2.47
CA GLU A 330 -11.35 13.08 2.47
C GLU A 330 -12.46 12.16 1.96
N ASN A 331 -12.17 11.37 0.93
CA ASN A 331 -13.18 10.54 0.23
C ASN A 331 -13.04 9.04 0.51
N ARG A 332 -12.59 8.67 1.73
CA ARG A 332 -12.35 7.25 2.06
C ARG A 332 -13.64 6.42 2.10
N TYR A 333 -14.77 7.01 2.37
CA TYR A 333 -16.06 6.32 2.56
C TYR A 333 -16.89 6.11 1.29
N ARG A 334 -16.35 6.32 0.11
CA ARG A 334 -17.09 6.14 -1.17
C ARG A 334 -17.66 4.73 -1.39
N HIS A 335 -17.11 3.72 -0.74
CA HIS A 335 -17.59 2.34 -0.81
C HIS A 335 -18.85 2.10 0.03
N VAL A 336 -19.23 3.02 0.91
CA VAL A 336 -20.39 2.87 1.80
C VAL A 336 -21.69 2.73 0.99
N ASP A 337 -21.83 3.44 -0.13
CA ASP A 337 -23.00 3.31 -0.99
C ASP A 337 -23.13 1.88 -1.58
N GLU A 338 -22.01 1.23 -1.86
CA GLU A 338 -22.01 -0.16 -2.35
C GLU A 338 -22.29 -1.15 -1.22
N LEU A 339 -21.81 -0.88 0.01
CA LEU A 339 -22.17 -1.68 1.19
C LEU A 339 -23.65 -1.55 1.53
N ALA A 340 -24.25 -0.38 1.34
CA ALA A 340 -25.69 -0.17 1.54
C ALA A 340 -26.54 -1.02 0.59
N ARG A 341 -26.05 -1.30 -0.65
CA ARG A 341 -26.69 -2.24 -1.58
C ARG A 341 -26.75 -3.67 -1.06
N MET A 342 -25.87 -4.02 -0.12
CA MET A 342 -25.81 -5.32 0.54
C MET A 342 -26.62 -5.36 1.85
N GLY A 343 -27.34 -4.27 2.17
CA GLY A 343 -28.14 -4.15 3.39
C GLY A 343 -27.39 -3.63 4.61
N ALA A 344 -26.14 -3.17 4.45
CA ALA A 344 -25.37 -2.59 5.54
C ALA A 344 -25.95 -1.25 6.02
N GLU A 345 -25.92 -0.99 7.32
CA GLU A 345 -26.27 0.30 7.90
C GLU A 345 -25.01 1.08 8.29
N VAL A 346 -24.63 2.00 7.40
CA VAL A 346 -23.49 2.92 7.64
C VAL A 346 -23.93 4.34 7.36
N ARG A 347 -23.79 5.21 8.37
CA ARG A 347 -24.10 6.64 8.25
C ARG A 347 -22.79 7.43 8.21
N VAL A 348 -22.62 8.25 7.17
CA VAL A 348 -21.42 9.07 6.97
C VAL A 348 -21.76 10.55 7.11
N ALA A 349 -20.96 11.27 7.90
CA ALA A 349 -21.02 12.72 8.03
C ALA A 349 -19.57 13.27 8.01
N GLY A 350 -19.16 13.82 6.88
CA GLY A 350 -17.80 14.30 6.65
C GLY A 350 -16.76 13.19 6.85
N ARG A 351 -15.90 13.34 7.85
CA ARG A 351 -14.84 12.39 8.18
C ARG A 351 -15.26 11.30 9.20
N VAL A 352 -16.52 11.27 9.57
CA VAL A 352 -17.04 10.31 10.55
C VAL A 352 -18.01 9.36 9.90
N ALA A 353 -17.85 8.06 10.14
CA ALA A 353 -18.80 7.03 9.77
C ALA A 353 -19.23 6.25 11.01
N VAL A 354 -20.51 5.94 11.11
CA VAL A 354 -21.09 5.09 12.16
C VAL A 354 -21.61 3.83 11.49
N VAL A 355 -21.05 2.70 11.83
CA VAL A 355 -21.51 1.37 11.41
C VAL A 355 -22.42 0.83 12.50
N THR A 356 -23.66 0.53 12.17
CA THR A 356 -24.59 -0.20 13.03
C THR A 356 -24.72 -1.63 12.50
N GLY A 357 -24.36 -2.60 13.33
CA GLY A 357 -24.40 -4.00 12.91
C GLY A 357 -25.80 -4.47 12.57
N ARG A 358 -25.90 -5.28 11.53
CA ARG A 358 -27.14 -5.90 11.05
C ARG A 358 -27.09 -7.40 11.22
N GLU A 359 -28.20 -8.01 11.47
CA GLU A 359 -28.31 -9.47 11.58
C GLU A 359 -28.01 -10.15 10.25
N HIS A 360 -28.54 -9.58 9.15
CA HIS A 360 -28.40 -10.11 7.80
C HIS A 360 -27.84 -9.08 6.83
N LEU A 361 -26.90 -9.54 5.99
CA LEU A 361 -26.49 -8.89 4.75
C LEU A 361 -26.88 -9.81 3.59
N HIS A 362 -27.13 -9.28 2.41
CA HIS A 362 -27.48 -10.08 1.25
C HIS A 362 -26.54 -9.83 0.07
N GLY A 363 -26.37 -10.85 -0.77
CA GLY A 363 -25.62 -10.75 -2.00
C GLY A 363 -26.20 -9.70 -2.94
N ALA A 364 -25.32 -8.96 -3.63
CA ALA A 364 -25.70 -7.87 -4.50
C ALA A 364 -24.74 -7.73 -5.69
N ARG A 365 -25.12 -6.92 -6.68
CA ARG A 365 -24.20 -6.43 -7.70
C ARG A 365 -23.58 -5.12 -7.22
N VAL A 366 -22.27 -5.11 -6.99
CA VAL A 366 -21.50 -3.98 -6.47
C VAL A 366 -20.28 -3.71 -7.35
N LYS A 367 -19.69 -2.52 -7.21
CA LYS A 367 -18.50 -2.13 -7.98
C LYS A 367 -17.40 -1.60 -7.08
N CYS A 368 -16.15 -1.99 -7.37
CA CYS A 368 -15.01 -1.40 -6.70
C CYS A 368 -14.86 0.08 -7.06
N THR A 369 -14.73 0.94 -6.06
CA THR A 369 -14.42 2.36 -6.24
C THR A 369 -12.92 2.64 -6.16
N ASP A 370 -12.20 1.86 -5.38
CA ASP A 370 -10.74 1.88 -5.22
C ASP A 370 -10.24 0.53 -4.68
N LEU A 371 -8.93 0.36 -4.52
CA LEU A 371 -8.30 -0.87 -4.04
C LEU A 371 -8.84 -1.35 -2.69
N ARG A 372 -8.89 -0.48 -1.68
CA ARG A 372 -9.27 -0.87 -0.30
C ARG A 372 -10.78 -1.00 -0.15
N ALA A 373 -11.52 -0.21 -0.91
CA ALA A 373 -12.96 -0.38 -1.09
C ALA A 373 -13.29 -1.75 -1.69
N GLY A 374 -12.57 -2.15 -2.74
CA GLY A 374 -12.73 -3.47 -3.34
C GLY A 374 -12.52 -4.60 -2.34
N ALA A 375 -11.45 -4.55 -1.56
CA ALA A 375 -11.21 -5.52 -0.49
C ALA A 375 -12.32 -5.52 0.57
N ALA A 376 -12.81 -4.34 0.97
CA ALA A 376 -13.93 -4.23 1.91
C ALA A 376 -15.22 -4.88 1.37
N LEU A 377 -15.51 -4.71 0.08
CA LEU A 377 -16.66 -5.37 -0.57
C LEU A 377 -16.50 -6.89 -0.58
N VAL A 378 -15.29 -7.41 -0.79
CA VAL A 378 -15.03 -8.86 -0.68
C VAL A 378 -15.32 -9.34 0.74
N ILE A 379 -14.79 -8.66 1.77
CA ILE A 379 -15.04 -9.01 3.18
C ILE A 379 -16.54 -8.96 3.53
N ALA A 380 -17.27 -7.94 3.08
CA ALA A 380 -18.71 -7.84 3.28
C ALA A 380 -19.45 -9.01 2.60
N SER A 381 -18.99 -9.40 1.40
CA SER A 381 -19.61 -10.50 0.64
C SER A 381 -19.43 -11.87 1.29
N LEU A 382 -18.30 -12.11 1.96
CA LEU A 382 -18.05 -13.39 2.66
C LEU A 382 -19.03 -13.66 3.79
N GLN A 383 -19.63 -12.61 4.39
CA GLN A 383 -20.61 -12.75 5.48
C GLN A 383 -22.06 -12.48 5.04
N ALA A 384 -22.29 -12.25 3.74
CA ALA A 384 -23.62 -11.99 3.18
C ALA A 384 -24.31 -13.29 2.77
N ASP A 385 -25.65 -13.30 2.83
CA ASP A 385 -26.45 -14.42 2.34
C ASP A 385 -26.51 -14.40 0.81
N GLY A 386 -26.14 -15.48 0.15
CA GLY A 386 -26.19 -15.66 -1.30
C GLY A 386 -24.97 -15.13 -2.06
N LEU A 387 -25.14 -14.85 -3.35
CA LEU A 387 -24.06 -14.53 -4.28
C LEU A 387 -23.90 -13.04 -4.48
N THR A 388 -22.69 -12.53 -4.27
CA THR A 388 -22.31 -11.16 -4.63
C THR A 388 -21.47 -11.16 -5.91
N ARG A 389 -21.78 -10.22 -6.83
CA ARG A 389 -20.99 -9.94 -8.03
C ARG A 389 -20.28 -8.60 -7.88
N ILE A 390 -18.95 -8.62 -7.92
CA ILE A 390 -18.12 -7.42 -7.75
C ILE A 390 -17.46 -7.10 -9.08
N SER A 391 -17.77 -5.94 -9.63
CA SER A 391 -17.20 -5.43 -10.89
C SER A 391 -16.04 -4.45 -10.64
N ARG A 392 -15.30 -4.09 -11.69
CA ARG A 392 -14.11 -3.21 -11.62
C ARG A 392 -13.01 -3.77 -10.73
N ILE A 393 -12.81 -5.07 -10.76
CA ILE A 393 -11.84 -5.79 -9.91
C ILE A 393 -10.39 -5.46 -10.24
N GLU A 394 -10.12 -4.77 -11.35
CA GLU A 394 -8.82 -4.21 -11.68
C GLU A 394 -8.27 -3.29 -10.56
N HIS A 395 -9.14 -2.74 -9.71
CA HIS A 395 -8.72 -2.02 -8.51
C HIS A 395 -8.13 -2.96 -7.45
N ILE A 396 -8.69 -4.17 -7.28
CA ILE A 396 -8.20 -5.18 -6.34
C ILE A 396 -6.81 -5.69 -6.78
N ASP A 397 -6.62 -5.91 -8.09
CA ASP A 397 -5.37 -6.41 -8.69
C ASP A 397 -4.19 -5.44 -8.53
N ARG A 398 -4.43 -4.23 -8.07
CA ARG A 398 -3.39 -3.27 -7.71
C ARG A 398 -2.70 -3.58 -6.38
N GLY A 399 -3.28 -4.41 -5.52
CA GLY A 399 -2.73 -4.68 -4.20
C GLY A 399 -2.85 -6.13 -3.71
N TYR A 400 -3.56 -6.98 -4.42
CA TYR A 400 -3.69 -8.41 -4.13
C TYR A 400 -3.31 -9.21 -5.36
N GLU A 401 -2.39 -10.17 -5.23
CA GLU A 401 -1.98 -11.02 -6.35
C GLU A 401 -3.13 -11.91 -6.85
N SER A 402 -3.87 -12.50 -5.93
CA SER A 402 -5.02 -13.35 -6.22
C SER A 402 -5.86 -13.54 -4.95
N ILE A 403 -6.68 -12.53 -4.63
CA ILE A 403 -7.53 -12.57 -3.43
C ILE A 403 -8.49 -13.77 -3.44
N GLU A 404 -8.95 -14.19 -4.63
CA GLU A 404 -9.82 -15.36 -4.82
C GLU A 404 -9.11 -16.67 -4.50
N ARG A 405 -7.83 -16.82 -4.91
CA ARG A 405 -7.03 -18.00 -4.60
C ARG A 405 -6.76 -18.08 -3.09
N ASP A 406 -6.35 -16.98 -2.50
CA ASP A 406 -5.95 -16.93 -1.11
C ASP A 406 -7.15 -17.20 -0.17
N LEU A 407 -8.30 -16.60 -0.47
CA LEU A 407 -9.55 -16.88 0.25
C LEU A 407 -10.03 -18.33 -0.01
N GLY A 408 -9.85 -18.84 -1.23
CA GLY A 408 -10.15 -20.24 -1.57
C GLY A 408 -9.31 -21.25 -0.78
N VAL A 409 -8.01 -20.94 -0.55
CA VAL A 409 -7.13 -21.75 0.33
C VAL A 409 -7.67 -21.81 1.76
N LEU A 410 -8.32 -20.74 2.21
CA LEU A 410 -8.94 -20.66 3.53
C LEU A 410 -10.37 -21.24 3.57
N GLY A 411 -10.90 -21.73 2.45
CA GLY A 411 -12.20 -22.40 2.36
C GLY A 411 -13.35 -21.53 1.86
N ALA A 412 -13.10 -20.27 1.47
CA ALA A 412 -14.15 -19.43 0.90
C ALA A 412 -14.47 -19.78 -0.56
N HIS A 413 -15.71 -19.57 -0.97
CA HIS A 413 -16.15 -19.71 -2.35
C HIS A 413 -16.03 -18.39 -3.12
N VAL A 414 -14.85 -18.16 -3.68
CA VAL A 414 -14.52 -16.95 -4.44
C VAL A 414 -13.95 -17.35 -5.81
N ARG A 415 -14.49 -16.80 -6.89
CA ARG A 415 -13.97 -17.06 -8.24
C ARG A 415 -14.07 -15.86 -9.15
N ARG A 416 -13.18 -15.80 -10.14
CA ARG A 416 -13.27 -14.83 -11.25
C ARG A 416 -14.12 -15.41 -12.37
N GLU A 417 -14.95 -14.54 -12.96
CA GLU A 417 -15.77 -14.86 -14.13
C GLU A 417 -15.66 -13.75 -15.16
N MET A 418 -15.61 -14.11 -16.43
CA MET A 418 -15.69 -13.10 -17.50
C MET A 418 -17.11 -12.56 -17.53
N GLY A 419 -17.27 -11.25 -17.28
CA GLY A 419 -18.58 -10.59 -17.33
C GLY A 419 -19.21 -10.70 -18.72
N THR A 420 -20.49 -11.00 -18.75
CA THR A 420 -21.30 -11.07 -19.97
C THR A 420 -21.56 -9.70 -20.55
#